data_a7019861e41fc9e8045b884d518bbc40
#
_entry.id   a7019861e41fc9e8045b884d518bbc40
#
_cell.length_a   1.000
_cell.length_b   1.000
_cell.length_c   1.000
_cell.angle_alpha   90.00
_cell.angle_beta   90.00
_cell.angle_gamma   90.00
#
_symmetry.space_group_name_H-M   'P 1'
#
loop_
_entity.id
_entity.type
_entity.pdbx_description
1 polymer ?
#
loop_
_entity_poly.entity_id
_entity_poly.type
_entity_poly.pdbx_seq_one_letter_code
_entity_poly.pdbx_strand_id
1 'polypeptide(L)'
;QIHNVLKESGLSLSNKNVQLIISTTKGNVELLAENTENIDERAFLYTSANTVAQYFKSKNSPIVVSNACISGVSAFVVAKSLLQDKKCEYVIIVGCDVLSEFITSGFASFKSISPKPCCPYDSKRDGLTLAEAAGAVILTTKTKYSETPLVRLIGGSITNDANHISGPSRTGDGLYYAIQNAMDEAKLKAENIGFINAHGTATRYNDEMESKAIAWAKLDDKPLNSLKGHTGHILGASG
;
A
#
# COMPACT_ATOMS: atom_id res chain seq x y z
N GLN A 1 -7.17 14.80 -2.57
CA GLN A 1 -5.74 14.48 -2.64
C GLN A 1 -5.17 14.76 -4.04
N ILE A 2 -5.73 14.20 -5.12
CA ILE A 2 -5.20 14.40 -6.49
C ILE A 2 -5.16 15.91 -6.85
N HIS A 3 -6.21 16.68 -6.57
CA HIS A 3 -6.21 18.12 -6.80
C HIS A 3 -5.05 18.83 -6.09
N ASN A 4 -4.78 18.48 -4.82
CA ASN A 4 -3.71 19.10 -4.06
C ASN A 4 -2.35 18.81 -4.69
N VAL A 5 -2.09 17.53 -4.99
CA VAL A 5 -0.84 17.10 -5.60
C VAL A 5 -0.59 17.75 -6.97
N LEU A 6 -1.64 17.84 -7.82
CA LEU A 6 -1.54 18.51 -9.12
C LEU A 6 -1.31 20.02 -8.98
N LYS A 7 -2.00 20.66 -8.02
CA LYS A 7 -1.84 22.10 -7.75
C LYS A 7 -0.44 22.43 -7.26
N GLU A 8 0.08 21.65 -6.30
CA GLU A 8 1.40 21.87 -5.70
C GLU A 8 2.53 21.59 -6.68
N SER A 9 2.39 20.57 -7.51
CA SER A 9 3.44 20.17 -8.46
C SER A 9 3.39 20.91 -9.81
N GLY A 10 2.28 21.56 -10.14
CA GLY A 10 2.05 22.11 -11.48
C GLY A 10 1.89 21.06 -12.58
N LEU A 11 1.74 19.78 -12.22
CA LEU A 11 1.54 18.70 -13.18
C LEU A 11 0.09 18.64 -13.66
N SER A 12 -0.11 18.04 -14.83
CA SER A 12 -1.44 17.73 -15.37
C SER A 12 -1.47 16.28 -15.86
N LEU A 13 -2.53 15.56 -15.52
CA LEU A 13 -2.78 14.22 -16.04
C LEU A 13 -3.09 14.21 -17.54
N SER A 14 -3.39 15.34 -18.15
CA SER A 14 -3.50 15.49 -19.62
C SER A 14 -2.14 15.42 -20.33
N ASN A 15 -1.03 15.45 -19.59
CA ASN A 15 0.31 15.25 -20.12
C ASN A 15 0.60 13.77 -20.28
N LYS A 16 0.96 13.32 -21.49
CA LYS A 16 1.31 11.92 -21.80
C LYS A 16 2.49 11.35 -20.99
N ASN A 17 3.32 12.21 -20.42
CA ASN A 17 4.46 11.80 -19.60
C ASN A 17 4.07 11.58 -18.12
N VAL A 18 2.80 11.76 -17.77
CA VAL A 18 2.27 11.55 -16.41
C VAL A 18 1.39 10.31 -16.41
N GLN A 19 1.72 9.34 -15.57
CA GLN A 19 0.94 8.11 -15.36
C GLN A 19 0.18 8.19 -14.03
N LEU A 20 -1.09 7.79 -14.04
CA LEU A 20 -1.91 7.62 -12.83
C LEU A 20 -1.92 6.14 -12.41
N ILE A 21 -1.62 5.88 -11.15
CA ILE A 21 -1.80 4.57 -10.51
C ILE A 21 -2.79 4.73 -9.36
N ILE A 22 -3.79 3.86 -9.31
CA ILE A 22 -4.76 3.80 -8.21
C ILE A 22 -4.53 2.51 -7.43
N SER A 23 -4.29 2.66 -6.14
CA SER A 23 -4.15 1.58 -5.18
C SER A 23 -5.42 1.46 -4.34
N THR A 24 -6.09 0.33 -4.43
CA THR A 24 -7.31 0.03 -3.65
C THR A 24 -7.43 -1.47 -3.44
N THR A 25 -8.03 -1.90 -2.33
CA THR A 25 -8.23 -3.32 -2.08
C THR A 25 -9.50 -3.87 -2.70
N LYS A 26 -10.52 -3.04 -2.82
CA LYS A 26 -11.88 -3.50 -3.13
C LYS A 26 -12.72 -2.56 -4.00
N GLY A 27 -12.30 -1.29 -4.16
CA GLY A 27 -13.12 -0.30 -4.86
C GLY A 27 -14.53 -0.16 -4.26
N ASN A 28 -15.55 -0.18 -5.10
CA ASN A 28 -16.96 -0.02 -4.72
C ASN A 28 -17.66 -1.38 -4.49
N VAL A 29 -17.04 -2.30 -3.74
CA VAL A 29 -17.56 -3.66 -3.50
C VAL A 29 -18.98 -3.67 -2.92
N GLU A 30 -19.40 -2.62 -2.22
CA GLU A 30 -20.73 -2.49 -1.64
C GLU A 30 -21.84 -2.60 -2.68
N LEU A 31 -21.60 -2.16 -3.91
CA LEU A 31 -22.56 -2.24 -5.00
C LEU A 31 -22.93 -3.69 -5.37
N LEU A 32 -22.12 -4.67 -4.99
CA LEU A 32 -22.42 -6.08 -5.20
C LEU A 32 -23.52 -6.58 -4.26
N ALA A 33 -23.73 -5.93 -3.11
CA ALA A 33 -24.78 -6.30 -2.17
C ALA A 33 -26.15 -5.74 -2.59
N GLU A 34 -26.20 -4.67 -3.39
CA GLU A 34 -27.45 -4.01 -3.79
C GLU A 34 -28.21 -4.79 -4.86
N ASN A 35 -27.51 -5.53 -5.73
CA ASN A 35 -28.13 -6.32 -6.79
C ASN A 35 -27.30 -7.58 -7.09
N THR A 36 -27.88 -8.74 -6.80
CA THR A 36 -27.23 -10.04 -7.00
C THR A 36 -27.47 -10.62 -8.40
N GLU A 37 -28.46 -10.14 -9.15
CA GLU A 37 -28.78 -10.67 -10.48
C GLU A 37 -28.00 -9.96 -11.58
N ASN A 38 -27.74 -8.66 -11.44
CA ASN A 38 -26.98 -7.89 -12.41
C ASN A 38 -25.85 -7.13 -11.69
N ILE A 39 -24.61 -7.48 -12.00
CA ILE A 39 -23.43 -6.81 -11.43
C ILE A 39 -23.38 -5.36 -11.96
N ASP A 40 -23.41 -4.40 -11.03
CA ASP A 40 -23.18 -3.00 -11.38
C ASP A 40 -21.71 -2.81 -11.82
N GLU A 41 -21.49 -2.35 -13.04
CA GLU A 41 -20.14 -2.14 -13.59
C GLU A 41 -19.28 -1.19 -12.74
N ARG A 42 -19.90 -0.31 -11.93
CA ARG A 42 -19.20 0.57 -11.00
C ARG A 42 -18.50 -0.18 -9.86
N ALA A 43 -18.87 -1.45 -9.61
CA ALA A 43 -18.19 -2.31 -8.66
C ALA A 43 -16.79 -2.73 -9.14
N PHE A 44 -16.54 -2.74 -10.46
CA PHE A 44 -15.22 -3.10 -10.97
C PHE A 44 -14.19 -2.00 -10.71
N LEU A 45 -13.00 -2.43 -10.30
CA LEU A 45 -11.91 -1.52 -9.95
C LEU A 45 -11.49 -0.62 -11.13
N TYR A 46 -11.45 -1.18 -12.33
CA TYR A 46 -11.09 -0.43 -13.54
C TYR A 46 -12.10 0.67 -13.87
N THR A 47 -13.38 0.47 -13.56
CA THR A 47 -14.43 1.47 -13.79
C THR A 47 -14.22 2.66 -12.87
N SER A 48 -13.98 2.42 -11.58
CA SER A 48 -13.65 3.48 -10.62
C SER A 48 -12.40 4.26 -11.04
N ALA A 49 -11.35 3.55 -11.46
CA ALA A 49 -10.12 4.18 -11.90
C ALA A 49 -10.32 5.02 -13.17
N ASN A 50 -11.07 4.50 -14.15
CA ASN A 50 -11.40 5.24 -15.38
C ASN A 50 -12.24 6.49 -15.09
N THR A 51 -13.20 6.42 -14.16
CA THR A 51 -13.99 7.58 -13.74
C THR A 51 -13.10 8.68 -13.19
N VAL A 52 -12.14 8.34 -12.32
CA VAL A 52 -11.16 9.29 -11.81
C VAL A 52 -10.29 9.85 -12.93
N ALA A 53 -9.76 9.00 -13.80
CA ALA A 53 -8.92 9.41 -14.92
C ALA A 53 -9.66 10.36 -15.89
N GLN A 54 -10.91 10.09 -16.20
CA GLN A 54 -11.77 10.93 -17.05
C GLN A 54 -12.01 12.29 -16.39
N TYR A 55 -12.34 12.33 -15.12
CA TYR A 55 -12.55 13.57 -14.38
C TYR A 55 -11.34 14.51 -14.47
N PHE A 56 -10.13 13.95 -14.33
CA PHE A 56 -8.87 14.70 -14.43
C PHE A 56 -8.33 14.81 -15.86
N LYS A 57 -9.09 14.36 -16.87
CA LYS A 57 -8.71 14.38 -18.29
C LYS A 57 -7.36 13.68 -18.53
N SER A 58 -7.14 12.55 -17.86
CA SER A 58 -5.91 11.77 -18.01
C SER A 58 -5.70 11.36 -19.47
N LYS A 59 -4.48 11.57 -19.97
CA LYS A 59 -4.10 11.17 -21.32
C LYS A 59 -3.84 9.68 -21.42
N ASN A 60 -3.29 9.10 -20.35
CA ASN A 60 -2.99 7.68 -20.26
C ASN A 60 -4.10 6.95 -19.50
N SER A 61 -4.37 5.72 -19.88
CA SER A 61 -5.23 4.83 -19.09
C SER A 61 -4.63 4.65 -17.69
N PRO A 62 -5.44 4.71 -16.63
CA PRO A 62 -4.96 4.49 -15.28
C PRO A 62 -4.55 3.03 -15.08
N ILE A 63 -3.56 2.81 -14.23
CA ILE A 63 -3.18 1.49 -13.75
C ILE A 63 -3.85 1.28 -12.40
N VAL A 64 -4.49 0.12 -12.22
CA VAL A 64 -5.04 -0.27 -10.91
C VAL A 64 -4.12 -1.31 -10.30
N VAL A 65 -3.74 -1.07 -9.04
CA VAL A 65 -2.99 -2.03 -8.23
C VAL A 65 -3.88 -2.44 -7.05
N SER A 66 -4.25 -3.72 -7.04
CA SER A 66 -5.02 -4.33 -5.96
C SER A 66 -4.30 -5.58 -5.50
N ASN A 67 -3.68 -5.49 -4.34
CA ASN A 67 -2.89 -6.56 -3.73
C ASN A 67 -3.07 -6.53 -2.21
N ALA A 68 -4.33 -6.68 -1.76
CA ALA A 68 -4.71 -6.60 -0.37
C ALA A 68 -4.06 -5.38 0.35
N CYS A 69 -3.61 -5.57 1.57
CA CYS A 69 -3.05 -4.50 2.41
C CYS A 69 -1.74 -3.92 1.89
N ILE A 70 -1.04 -4.62 0.99
CA ILE A 70 0.21 -4.14 0.38
C ILE A 70 -0.01 -3.43 -0.96
N SER A 71 -1.25 -3.14 -1.35
CA SER A 71 -1.56 -2.46 -2.62
C SER A 71 -0.78 -1.16 -2.79
N GLY A 72 -0.65 -0.35 -1.72
CA GLY A 72 0.13 0.88 -1.73
C GLY A 72 1.61 0.64 -2.04
N VAL A 73 2.26 -0.25 -1.28
CA VAL A 73 3.67 -0.62 -1.53
C VAL A 73 3.85 -1.20 -2.93
N SER A 74 2.93 -2.06 -3.36
CA SER A 74 2.96 -2.62 -4.72
C SER A 74 2.86 -1.53 -5.79
N ALA A 75 2.05 -0.50 -5.57
CA ALA A 75 1.96 0.65 -6.47
C ALA A 75 3.27 1.43 -6.58
N PHE A 76 4.02 1.58 -5.46
CA PHE A 76 5.36 2.18 -5.49
C PHE A 76 6.35 1.34 -6.30
N VAL A 77 6.33 0.01 -6.16
CA VAL A 77 7.21 -0.89 -6.92
C VAL A 77 6.90 -0.82 -8.42
N VAL A 78 5.61 -0.83 -8.79
CA VAL A 78 5.16 -0.67 -10.19
C VAL A 78 5.59 0.69 -10.73
N ALA A 79 5.36 1.77 -9.99
CA ALA A 79 5.74 3.12 -10.40
C ALA A 79 7.25 3.25 -10.63
N LYS A 80 8.07 2.66 -9.73
CA LYS A 80 9.52 2.64 -9.87
C LYS A 80 9.94 1.97 -11.19
N SER A 81 9.37 0.81 -11.51
CA SER A 81 9.66 0.10 -12.76
C SER A 81 9.29 0.93 -13.98
N LEU A 82 8.11 1.56 -14.00
CA LEU A 82 7.69 2.42 -15.12
C LEU A 82 8.67 3.59 -15.35
N LEU A 83 9.15 4.21 -14.28
CA LEU A 83 10.10 5.31 -14.34
C LEU A 83 11.50 4.84 -14.80
N GLN A 84 11.96 3.70 -14.31
CA GLN A 84 13.25 3.11 -14.72
C GLN A 84 13.23 2.70 -16.20
N ASP A 85 12.12 2.15 -16.68
CA ASP A 85 11.91 1.78 -18.09
C ASP A 85 11.61 3.00 -19.00
N LYS A 86 11.60 4.22 -18.44
CA LYS A 86 11.31 5.46 -19.15
C LYS A 86 9.96 5.45 -19.88
N LYS A 87 8.96 4.73 -19.35
CA LYS A 87 7.59 4.70 -19.88
C LYS A 87 6.87 6.01 -19.63
N CYS A 88 7.23 6.73 -18.59
CA CYS A 88 6.74 8.05 -18.22
C CYS A 88 7.83 8.82 -17.46
N GLU A 89 7.59 10.11 -17.22
CA GLU A 89 8.50 10.95 -16.42
C GLU A 89 8.01 11.16 -14.99
N TYR A 90 6.70 11.04 -14.79
CA TYR A 90 6.03 11.22 -13.51
C TYR A 90 4.99 10.13 -13.32
N VAL A 91 4.90 9.63 -12.11
CA VAL A 91 3.83 8.74 -11.69
C VAL A 91 3.12 9.35 -10.49
N ILE A 92 1.81 9.51 -10.60
CA ILE A 92 0.97 9.89 -9.47
C ILE A 92 0.33 8.62 -8.93
N ILE A 93 0.68 8.25 -7.71
CA ILE A 93 0.07 7.14 -6.99
C ILE A 93 -1.01 7.70 -6.08
N VAL A 94 -2.17 7.09 -6.11
CA VAL A 94 -3.30 7.43 -5.23
C VAL A 94 -3.76 6.15 -4.53
N GLY A 95 -3.60 6.10 -3.23
CA GLY A 95 -4.18 5.05 -2.39
C GLY A 95 -5.49 5.53 -1.78
N CYS A 96 -6.55 4.74 -1.92
CA CYS A 96 -7.85 5.10 -1.36
C CYS A 96 -8.69 3.86 -1.10
N ASP A 97 -9.12 3.72 0.13
CA ASP A 97 -10.20 2.79 0.50
C ASP A 97 -11.09 3.45 1.57
N VAL A 98 -12.37 3.14 1.51
CA VAL A 98 -13.36 3.52 2.53
C VAL A 98 -13.77 2.30 3.32
N LEU A 99 -14.26 2.49 4.53
CA LEU A 99 -14.85 1.41 5.31
C LEU A 99 -16.13 0.91 4.63
N SER A 100 -16.35 -0.40 4.74
CA SER A 100 -17.50 -1.04 4.16
C SER A 100 -17.95 -2.20 5.03
N GLU A 101 -19.23 -2.58 4.91
CA GLU A 101 -19.76 -3.73 5.62
C GLU A 101 -19.05 -5.01 5.20
N PHE A 102 -18.74 -5.15 3.92
CA PHE A 102 -17.96 -6.28 3.40
C PHE A 102 -16.62 -6.44 4.12
N ILE A 103 -15.86 -5.35 4.29
CA ILE A 103 -14.56 -5.38 4.96
C ILE A 103 -14.71 -5.63 6.45
N THR A 104 -15.62 -4.92 7.12
CA THR A 104 -15.82 -5.06 8.58
C THR A 104 -16.31 -6.45 8.95
N SER A 105 -17.27 -7.00 8.20
CA SER A 105 -17.77 -8.37 8.40
C SER A 105 -16.68 -9.41 8.10
N GLY A 106 -15.89 -9.20 7.03
CA GLY A 106 -14.79 -10.10 6.69
C GLY A 106 -13.75 -10.18 7.80
N PHE A 107 -13.24 -9.05 8.27
CA PHE A 107 -12.26 -9.03 9.37
C PHE A 107 -12.86 -9.48 10.72
N ALA A 108 -14.14 -9.21 10.97
CA ALA A 108 -14.85 -9.72 12.14
C ALA A 108 -14.94 -11.26 12.12
N SER A 109 -15.24 -11.87 10.96
CA SER A 109 -15.29 -13.32 10.80
C SER A 109 -13.96 -14.00 11.10
N PHE A 110 -12.84 -13.33 10.81
CA PHE A 110 -11.50 -13.79 11.17
C PHE A 110 -11.11 -13.49 12.63
N LYS A 111 -12.00 -12.86 13.41
CA LYS A 111 -11.73 -12.44 14.80
C LYS A 111 -10.45 -11.57 14.89
N SER A 112 -10.24 -10.72 13.89
CA SER A 112 -9.02 -9.92 13.74
C SER A 112 -9.19 -8.46 14.17
N ILE A 113 -10.41 -8.04 14.52
CA ILE A 113 -10.71 -6.66 14.94
C ILE A 113 -10.54 -6.55 16.46
N SER A 114 -9.78 -5.55 16.89
CA SER A 114 -9.66 -5.20 18.30
C SER A 114 -10.88 -4.38 18.76
N PRO A 115 -11.41 -4.64 19.98
CA PRO A 115 -12.44 -3.81 20.58
C PRO A 115 -11.91 -2.44 21.09
N LYS A 116 -10.59 -2.22 21.01
CA LYS A 116 -9.88 -1.02 21.46
C LYS A 116 -8.96 -0.51 20.32
N PRO A 117 -8.42 0.71 20.41
CA PRO A 117 -7.36 1.12 19.49
C PRO A 117 -6.24 0.10 19.45
N CYS A 118 -5.84 -0.30 18.26
CA CYS A 118 -4.84 -1.34 18.09
C CYS A 118 -3.46 -0.90 18.60
N CYS A 119 -2.70 -1.85 19.13
CA CYS A 119 -1.38 -1.64 19.70
C CYS A 119 -0.36 -2.58 19.03
N PRO A 120 0.16 -2.21 17.85
CA PRO A 120 1.13 -3.04 17.14
C PRO A 120 2.33 -3.41 17.99
N TYR A 121 2.74 -4.68 17.92
CA TYR A 121 3.87 -5.27 18.66
C TYR A 121 3.74 -5.29 20.19
N ASP A 122 2.65 -4.80 20.76
CA ASP A 122 2.42 -4.88 22.20
C ASP A 122 2.09 -6.33 22.63
N SER A 123 2.48 -6.69 23.85
CA SER A 123 2.16 -8.00 24.43
C SER A 123 0.65 -8.23 24.63
N LYS A 124 -0.11 -7.16 24.76
CA LYS A 124 -1.57 -7.16 24.93
C LYS A 124 -2.34 -6.95 23.63
N ARG A 125 -1.64 -6.96 22.47
CA ARG A 125 -2.30 -6.82 21.18
C ARG A 125 -3.33 -7.92 20.96
N ASP A 126 -4.47 -7.57 20.45
CA ASP A 126 -5.62 -8.47 20.28
C ASP A 126 -6.34 -8.34 18.94
N GLY A 127 -5.87 -7.46 18.07
CA GLY A 127 -6.43 -7.25 16.74
C GLY A 127 -6.12 -5.87 16.19
N LEU A 128 -6.58 -5.63 14.97
CA LEU A 128 -6.40 -4.38 14.26
C LEU A 128 -7.60 -3.43 14.48
N THR A 129 -7.38 -2.14 14.24
CA THR A 129 -8.44 -1.15 14.08
C THR A 129 -8.55 -0.83 12.58
N LEU A 130 -9.72 -1.03 11.98
CA LEU A 130 -9.98 -0.63 10.59
C LEU A 130 -10.18 0.88 10.51
N ALA A 131 -9.74 1.47 9.43
CA ALA A 131 -9.92 2.89 9.13
C ALA A 131 -10.04 3.14 7.63
N GLU A 132 -10.36 4.36 7.26
CA GLU A 132 -10.45 4.81 5.88
C GLU A 132 -9.59 6.05 5.65
N ALA A 133 -8.97 6.12 4.49
CA ALA A 133 -8.19 7.30 4.09
C ALA A 133 -7.97 7.33 2.58
N ALA A 134 -7.47 8.48 2.14
CA ALA A 134 -6.89 8.65 0.81
C ALA A 134 -5.57 9.41 0.92
N GLY A 135 -4.54 8.90 0.24
CA GLY A 135 -3.23 9.52 0.11
C GLY A 135 -2.85 9.66 -1.35
N ALA A 136 -2.00 10.63 -1.68
CA ALA A 136 -1.44 10.77 -3.02
C ALA A 136 0.02 11.18 -2.95
N VAL A 137 0.84 10.58 -3.81
CA VAL A 137 2.29 10.82 -3.90
C VAL A 137 2.69 10.91 -5.37
N ILE A 138 3.69 11.75 -5.65
CA ILE A 138 4.35 11.81 -6.97
C ILE A 138 5.72 11.16 -6.89
N LEU A 139 6.00 10.25 -7.81
CA LEU A 139 7.33 9.74 -8.08
C LEU A 139 7.84 10.29 -9.41
N THR A 140 9.12 10.62 -9.46
CA THR A 140 9.79 11.11 -10.67
C THR A 140 11.28 10.85 -10.63
N THR A 141 11.89 10.75 -11.80
CA THR A 141 13.36 10.77 -11.95
C THR A 141 13.93 12.18 -12.17
N LYS A 142 13.08 13.20 -12.20
CA LYS A 142 13.48 14.60 -12.42
C LYS A 142 13.88 15.26 -11.10
N THR A 143 15.07 15.81 -11.04
CA THR A 143 15.64 16.41 -9.81
C THR A 143 15.26 17.87 -9.58
N LYS A 144 14.52 18.51 -10.48
CA LYS A 144 14.27 19.97 -10.47
C LYS A 144 13.22 20.48 -9.46
N TYR A 145 12.64 19.61 -8.63
CA TYR A 145 11.48 20.00 -7.80
C TYR A 145 11.80 20.28 -6.33
N SER A 146 13.05 20.48 -5.93
CA SER A 146 13.34 20.45 -4.51
C SER A 146 13.91 21.72 -3.92
N GLU A 147 13.05 22.53 -3.36
CA GLU A 147 13.36 23.29 -2.14
C GLU A 147 13.05 22.49 -0.87
N THR A 148 12.38 21.33 -0.97
CA THR A 148 12.03 20.42 0.13
C THR A 148 12.87 19.16 0.10
N PRO A 149 13.20 18.55 1.24
CA PRO A 149 13.92 17.29 1.28
C PRO A 149 13.14 16.21 0.56
N LEU A 150 13.71 15.66 -0.51
CA LEU A 150 13.14 14.58 -1.28
C LEU A 150 13.52 13.24 -0.65
N VAL A 151 12.54 12.35 -0.57
CA VAL A 151 12.75 10.94 -0.23
C VAL A 151 13.07 10.19 -1.52
N ARG A 152 14.08 9.31 -1.50
CA ARG A 152 14.44 8.46 -2.63
C ARG A 152 13.92 7.05 -2.43
N LEU A 153 13.16 6.54 -3.39
CA LEU A 153 12.80 5.13 -3.48
C LEU A 153 13.94 4.40 -4.21
N ILE A 154 14.76 3.65 -3.48
CA ILE A 154 15.99 3.03 -4.00
C ILE A 154 15.88 1.53 -4.20
N GLY A 155 14.91 0.88 -3.56
CA GLY A 155 14.63 -0.55 -3.72
C GLY A 155 13.20 -0.86 -3.36
N GLY A 156 12.69 -1.99 -3.82
CA GLY A 156 11.36 -2.48 -3.49
C GLY A 156 11.10 -3.85 -4.08
N SER A 157 10.41 -4.69 -3.34
CA SER A 157 10.09 -6.05 -3.76
C SER A 157 8.69 -6.45 -3.32
N ILE A 158 8.09 -7.34 -4.09
CA ILE A 158 6.82 -7.98 -3.80
C ILE A 158 7.05 -9.48 -3.88
N THR A 159 6.63 -10.19 -2.85
CA THR A 159 6.69 -11.65 -2.78
C THR A 159 5.33 -12.21 -2.39
N ASN A 160 5.09 -13.47 -2.68
CA ASN A 160 3.91 -14.18 -2.22
C ASN A 160 4.31 -15.12 -1.08
N ASP A 161 3.63 -15.00 0.05
CA ASP A 161 3.83 -15.90 1.20
C ASP A 161 3.38 -17.35 0.90
N ALA A 162 2.38 -17.50 0.01
CA ALA A 162 1.88 -18.78 -0.51
C ALA A 162 1.54 -19.84 0.56
N ASN A 163 1.27 -19.42 1.81
CA ASN A 163 1.03 -20.32 2.91
C ASN A 163 -0.45 -20.65 3.09
N HIS A 164 -1.30 -19.63 3.22
CA HIS A 164 -2.72 -19.78 3.49
C HIS A 164 -3.51 -18.60 2.92
N ILE A 165 -4.79 -18.81 2.56
CA ILE A 165 -5.63 -17.79 1.94
C ILE A 165 -5.88 -16.57 2.86
N SER A 166 -5.88 -16.76 4.17
CA SER A 166 -6.25 -15.71 5.15
C SER A 166 -5.25 -15.53 6.30
N GLY A 167 -4.24 -16.37 6.39
CA GLY A 167 -3.27 -16.33 7.48
C GLY A 167 -1.83 -16.20 6.99
N PRO A 168 -0.98 -15.48 7.73
CA PRO A 168 0.44 -15.39 7.40
C PRO A 168 1.13 -16.73 7.61
N SER A 169 2.30 -16.92 6.99
CA SER A 169 3.16 -18.07 7.28
C SER A 169 3.60 -18.04 8.75
N ARG A 170 3.95 -19.21 9.27
CA ARG A 170 4.48 -19.31 10.62
C ARG A 170 5.95 -18.90 10.71
N THR A 171 6.63 -18.90 9.59
CA THR A 171 8.07 -18.69 9.46
C THR A 171 8.42 -17.27 9.03
N GLY A 172 7.63 -16.63 8.18
CA GLY A 172 7.87 -15.29 7.64
C GLY A 172 8.78 -15.28 6.41
N ASP A 173 8.93 -16.44 5.73
CA ASP A 173 9.81 -16.57 4.56
C ASP A 173 9.50 -15.58 3.46
N GLY A 174 8.20 -15.41 3.13
CA GLY A 174 7.78 -14.49 2.10
C GLY A 174 8.23 -13.06 2.37
N LEU A 175 7.99 -12.55 3.59
CA LEU A 175 8.42 -11.22 3.98
C LEU A 175 9.95 -11.11 4.07
N TYR A 176 10.63 -12.14 4.57
CA TYR A 176 12.09 -12.17 4.59
C TYR A 176 12.67 -12.00 3.18
N TYR A 177 12.17 -12.74 2.20
CA TYR A 177 12.64 -12.60 0.81
C TYR A 177 12.28 -11.22 0.22
N ALA A 178 11.13 -10.65 0.57
CA ALA A 178 10.80 -9.29 0.15
C ALA A 178 11.80 -8.27 0.69
N ILE A 179 12.18 -8.39 1.96
CA ILE A 179 13.19 -7.52 2.60
C ILE A 179 14.55 -7.70 1.90
N GLN A 180 15.01 -8.95 1.75
CA GLN A 180 16.31 -9.23 1.13
C GLN A 180 16.37 -8.70 -0.30
N ASN A 181 15.39 -9.00 -1.14
CA ASN A 181 15.34 -8.53 -2.52
C ASN A 181 15.34 -6.99 -2.61
N ALA A 182 14.61 -6.31 -1.73
CA ALA A 182 14.59 -4.86 -1.69
C ALA A 182 15.94 -4.26 -1.28
N MET A 183 16.61 -4.88 -0.29
CA MET A 183 17.95 -4.47 0.15
C MET A 183 19.00 -4.74 -0.93
N ASP A 184 18.95 -5.89 -1.60
CA ASP A 184 19.87 -6.25 -2.70
C ASP A 184 19.72 -5.29 -3.88
N GLU A 185 18.48 -4.97 -4.27
CA GLU A 185 18.22 -3.98 -5.31
C GLU A 185 18.78 -2.60 -4.93
N ALA A 186 18.58 -2.20 -3.68
CA ALA A 186 19.12 -0.94 -3.14
C ALA A 186 20.64 -0.97 -2.91
N LYS A 187 21.28 -2.14 -2.99
CA LYS A 187 22.68 -2.39 -2.62
C LYS A 187 23.00 -1.98 -1.18
N LEU A 188 22.05 -2.24 -0.28
CA LEU A 188 22.17 -1.96 1.15
C LEU A 188 22.41 -3.24 1.93
N LYS A 189 23.07 -3.07 3.08
CA LYS A 189 23.21 -4.10 4.11
C LYS A 189 22.39 -3.71 5.34
N ALA A 190 22.18 -4.63 6.26
CA ALA A 190 21.43 -4.40 7.50
C ALA A 190 21.95 -3.19 8.31
N GLU A 191 23.26 -3.00 8.34
CA GLU A 191 23.92 -1.86 9.00
C GLU A 191 23.53 -0.49 8.44
N ASN A 192 23.09 -0.43 7.18
CA ASN A 192 22.66 0.80 6.53
C ASN A 192 21.18 1.18 6.80
N ILE A 193 20.43 0.30 7.45
CA ILE A 193 19.04 0.54 7.80
C ILE A 193 18.96 1.30 9.12
N GLY A 194 18.34 2.48 9.09
CA GLY A 194 18.20 3.34 10.25
C GLY A 194 16.97 3.04 11.10
N PHE A 195 15.83 2.67 10.47
CA PHE A 195 14.60 2.29 11.15
C PHE A 195 13.68 1.49 10.24
N ILE A 196 12.67 0.86 10.82
CA ILE A 196 11.65 0.08 10.12
C ILE A 196 10.27 0.67 10.42
N ASN A 197 9.54 1.03 9.37
CA ASN A 197 8.10 1.23 9.48
C ASN A 197 7.41 -0.06 9.02
N ALA A 198 6.95 -0.82 9.99
CA ALA A 198 6.44 -2.16 9.80
C ALA A 198 4.97 -2.18 9.36
N HIS A 199 4.53 -3.31 8.85
CA HIS A 199 3.11 -3.54 8.61
C HIS A 199 2.32 -3.45 9.92
N GLY A 200 2.71 -4.23 10.94
CA GLY A 200 2.31 -4.07 12.33
C GLY A 200 0.81 -3.86 12.50
N THR A 201 0.01 -4.92 12.33
CA THR A 201 -1.46 -4.85 12.39
C THR A 201 -2.02 -5.02 13.80
N ALA A 202 -1.17 -5.28 14.79
CA ALA A 202 -1.55 -5.67 16.15
C ALA A 202 -2.32 -7.01 16.22
N THR A 203 -2.35 -7.79 15.15
CA THR A 203 -2.82 -9.16 15.20
C THR A 203 -1.67 -10.07 15.65
N ARG A 204 -1.98 -11.07 16.48
CA ARG A 204 -0.95 -11.92 17.10
C ARG A 204 -0.04 -12.57 16.07
N TYR A 205 -0.65 -13.18 15.04
CA TYR A 205 0.08 -13.96 14.04
C TYR A 205 0.89 -13.09 13.07
N ASN A 206 0.34 -11.94 12.63
CA ASN A 206 1.05 -11.08 11.71
C ASN A 206 2.29 -10.47 12.36
N ASP A 207 2.14 -9.88 13.55
CA ASP A 207 3.26 -9.21 14.21
C ASP A 207 4.35 -10.21 14.62
N GLU A 208 3.96 -11.44 14.98
CA GLU A 208 4.92 -12.53 15.23
C GLU A 208 5.66 -12.94 13.96
N MET A 209 4.95 -13.15 12.85
CA MET A 209 5.54 -13.52 11.57
C MET A 209 6.52 -12.43 11.10
N GLU A 210 6.10 -11.17 11.17
CA GLU A 210 6.89 -10.03 10.74
C GLU A 210 8.15 -9.87 11.60
N SER A 211 8.04 -10.06 12.93
CA SER A 211 9.19 -10.06 13.84
C SER A 211 10.23 -11.13 13.48
N LYS A 212 9.79 -12.33 13.09
CA LYS A 212 10.68 -13.41 12.64
C LYS A 212 11.41 -13.03 11.36
N ALA A 213 10.69 -12.50 10.36
CA ALA A 213 11.28 -12.07 9.10
C ALA A 213 12.31 -10.95 9.30
N ILE A 214 12.02 -9.98 10.17
CA ILE A 214 12.93 -8.89 10.54
C ILE A 214 14.19 -9.44 11.21
N ALA A 215 14.06 -10.37 12.15
CA ALA A 215 15.20 -11.00 12.82
C ALA A 215 16.07 -11.82 11.84
N TRP A 216 15.46 -12.56 10.92
CA TRP A 216 16.19 -13.29 9.89
C TRP A 216 16.95 -12.36 8.92
N ALA A 217 16.40 -11.19 8.66
CA ALA A 217 17.06 -10.15 7.89
C ALA A 217 18.18 -9.44 8.68
N LYS A 218 18.41 -9.80 9.95
CA LYS A 218 19.36 -9.14 10.86
C LYS A 218 19.06 -7.67 11.08
N LEU A 219 17.79 -7.36 11.24
CA LEU A 219 17.27 -6.00 11.45
C LEU A 219 16.59 -5.84 12.81
N ASP A 220 16.70 -6.81 13.70
CA ASP A 220 16.08 -6.85 15.02
C ASP A 220 16.67 -5.85 16.02
N ASP A 221 17.84 -5.28 15.70
CA ASP A 221 18.47 -4.18 16.45
C ASP A 221 17.97 -2.78 16.03
N LYS A 222 17.12 -2.69 14.99
CA LYS A 222 16.69 -1.41 14.44
C LYS A 222 15.42 -0.91 15.14
N PRO A 223 15.32 0.43 15.36
CA PRO A 223 14.07 1.03 15.80
C PRO A 223 12.91 0.63 14.87
N LEU A 224 11.81 0.19 15.48
CA LEU A 224 10.63 -0.28 14.74
C LEU A 224 9.39 0.45 15.21
N ASN A 225 8.55 0.85 14.28
CA ASN A 225 7.22 1.37 14.54
C ASN A 225 6.18 0.81 13.59
N SER A 226 4.91 1.04 13.89
CA SER A 226 3.79 0.95 12.96
C SER A 226 2.85 2.10 13.21
N LEU A 227 2.53 2.86 12.18
CA LEU A 227 1.61 3.99 12.27
C LEU A 227 0.17 3.56 12.51
N LYS A 228 -0.16 2.27 12.33
CA LYS A 228 -1.53 1.76 12.50
C LYS A 228 -2.09 1.91 13.91
N GLY A 229 -1.23 2.04 14.93
CA GLY A 229 -1.66 2.41 16.27
C GLY A 229 -2.29 3.82 16.35
N HIS A 230 -1.97 4.70 15.41
CA HIS A 230 -2.49 6.08 15.33
C HIS A 230 -3.54 6.24 14.22
N THR A 231 -3.30 5.66 13.05
CA THR A 231 -4.14 5.84 11.86
C THR A 231 -5.20 4.77 11.69
N GLY A 232 -5.09 3.65 12.38
CA GLY A 232 -5.79 2.43 12.01
C GLY A 232 -5.22 1.81 10.72
N HIS A 233 -5.78 0.69 10.33
CA HIS A 233 -5.45 0.00 9.07
C HIS A 233 -6.30 0.55 7.94
N ILE A 234 -5.70 1.33 7.07
CA ILE A 234 -6.36 2.05 5.96
C ILE A 234 -6.27 1.30 4.62
N LEU A 235 -6.17 -0.03 4.69
CA LEU A 235 -6.25 -0.95 3.55
C LEU A 235 -5.28 -0.59 2.41
N GLY A 236 -5.77 -0.34 1.20
CA GLY A 236 -4.97 -0.02 0.02
C GLY A 236 -4.23 1.32 0.09
N ALA A 237 -4.57 2.18 1.05
CA ALA A 237 -3.85 3.43 1.32
C ALA A 237 -2.78 3.30 2.41
N SER A 238 -2.58 2.08 2.98
CA SER A 238 -1.63 1.85 4.10
C SER A 238 -0.16 1.89 3.71
N GLY A 239 0.16 1.71 2.44
CA GLY A 239 1.53 1.61 1.93
C GLY A 239 2.26 2.91 1.70
#